data_c01ef1cbc0a3ba3d72a7041f1430b3f5
#
_entry.id   c01ef1cbc0a3ba3d72a7041f1430b3f5
#
_cell.length_a   1.000
_cell.length_b   1.000
_cell.length_c   1.000
_cell.angle_alpha   90.00
_cell.angle_beta   90.00
_cell.angle_gamma   90.00
#
_symmetry.space_group_name_H-M   'P 1'
#
loop_
_entity.id
_entity.type
_entity.pdbx_description
1 polymer ?
#
loop_
_entity_poly.entity_id
_entity_poly.type
_entity_poly.pdbx_seq_one_letter_code
_entity_poly.pdbx_strand_id
1 'polypeptide(L)'
;MEKEQTKNQQENQKKSQKLQWHPAFCSALRLELLEDAANLEFTDEFQLTEKPLQIDCTVVKVKKNCRIKNEIGKIFRKHNIFEYKSPKDELNIDTFYKAVAYACLYKVLPNHVDEIPAEEITITLIRDRKPVKLMQELEKSGYECKKETVGIYYVSGVMFPVQIIASSELDVDMHVQLKALTNHLEESLMRQYLLRVSAFSEREKNLADVVLQAVSYTHLRA
;
A
#
# COMPACT_ATOMS: atom_id res chain seq x y z
N MET A 1 3.60 -25.06 -30.03
CA MET A 1 3.92 -23.64 -30.37
C MET A 1 2.81 -22.67 -29.97
N GLU A 2 1.53 -22.86 -30.36
CA GLU A 2 0.44 -21.93 -29.96
C GLU A 2 0.20 -21.83 -28.45
N LYS A 3 0.28 -22.94 -27.70
CA LYS A 3 0.10 -22.93 -26.23
C LYS A 3 1.21 -22.19 -25.47
N GLU A 4 2.44 -22.19 -26.00
CA GLU A 4 3.57 -21.43 -25.43
C GLU A 4 3.46 -19.93 -25.73
N GLN A 5 3.00 -19.58 -26.92
CA GLN A 5 2.75 -18.17 -27.28
C GLN A 5 1.62 -17.58 -26.45
N THR A 6 0.55 -18.33 -26.18
CA THR A 6 -0.57 -17.90 -25.33
C THR A 6 -0.13 -17.73 -23.86
N LYS A 7 0.73 -18.62 -23.36
CA LYS A 7 1.26 -18.53 -22.00
C LYS A 7 2.20 -17.33 -21.81
N ASN A 8 3.07 -17.09 -22.78
CA ASN A 8 3.97 -15.92 -22.81
C ASN A 8 3.19 -14.60 -22.94
N GLN A 9 2.11 -14.57 -23.72
CA GLN A 9 1.24 -13.39 -23.81
C GLN A 9 0.47 -13.13 -22.51
N GLN A 10 0.01 -14.17 -21.82
CA GLN A 10 -0.66 -14.05 -20.52
C GLN A 10 0.32 -13.63 -19.41
N GLU A 11 1.55 -14.10 -19.41
CA GLU A 11 2.60 -13.67 -18.47
C GLU A 11 3.04 -12.23 -18.72
N ASN A 12 3.19 -11.82 -19.97
CA ASN A 12 3.51 -10.44 -20.32
C ASN A 12 2.34 -9.49 -20.01
N GLN A 13 1.09 -9.91 -20.17
CA GLN A 13 -0.08 -9.14 -19.77
C GLN A 13 -0.20 -9.03 -18.25
N LYS A 14 0.11 -10.08 -17.49
CA LYS A 14 0.16 -10.03 -16.02
C LYS A 14 1.29 -9.12 -15.53
N LYS A 15 2.48 -9.16 -16.15
CA LYS A 15 3.58 -8.25 -15.84
C LYS A 15 3.23 -6.79 -16.15
N SER A 16 2.59 -6.50 -17.28
CA SER A 16 2.18 -5.13 -17.62
C SER A 16 1.08 -4.59 -16.70
N GLN A 17 0.15 -5.46 -16.23
CA GLN A 17 -0.87 -5.08 -15.25
C GLN A 17 -0.27 -4.83 -13.86
N LYS A 18 0.68 -5.65 -13.43
CA LYS A 18 1.40 -5.45 -12.17
C LYS A 18 2.20 -4.15 -12.18
N LEU A 19 2.75 -3.78 -13.34
CA LEU A 19 3.52 -2.55 -13.54
C LEU A 19 2.69 -1.26 -13.38
N GLN A 20 1.36 -1.32 -13.55
CA GLN A 20 0.49 -0.13 -13.49
C GLN A 20 -0.07 0.15 -12.09
N TRP A 21 -0.40 -0.91 -11.33
CA TRP A 21 -1.00 -0.73 -10.00
C TRP A 21 -0.02 -0.27 -8.94
N HIS A 22 1.23 -0.73 -8.99
CA HIS A 22 2.23 -0.32 -8.02
C HIS A 22 2.60 1.16 -8.11
N PRO A 23 2.94 1.72 -9.29
CA PRO A 23 3.14 3.16 -9.46
C PRO A 23 1.91 3.99 -9.07
N ALA A 24 0.70 3.50 -9.39
CA ALA A 24 -0.55 4.17 -9.00
C ALA A 24 -0.71 4.20 -7.48
N PHE A 25 -0.44 3.09 -6.80
CA PHE A 25 -0.46 3.04 -5.36
C PHE A 25 0.57 4.01 -4.73
N CYS A 26 1.82 4.03 -5.20
CA CYS A 26 2.85 4.94 -4.71
C CYS A 26 2.44 6.41 -4.90
N SER A 27 1.81 6.72 -6.04
CA SER A 27 1.29 8.05 -6.33
C SER A 27 0.11 8.41 -5.41
N ALA A 28 -0.85 7.50 -5.24
CA ALA A 28 -1.99 7.70 -4.35
C ALA A 28 -1.57 7.87 -2.89
N LEU A 29 -0.59 7.08 -2.43
CA LEU A 29 -0.06 7.19 -1.08
C LEU A 29 0.61 8.54 -0.82
N ARG A 30 1.34 9.08 -1.81
CA ARG A 30 1.93 10.42 -1.70
C ARG A 30 0.87 11.51 -1.63
N LEU A 31 -0.20 11.40 -2.40
CA LEU A 31 -1.33 12.32 -2.36
C LEU A 31 -2.13 12.18 -1.06
N GLU A 32 -2.29 10.97 -0.56
CA GLU A 32 -2.96 10.69 0.70
C GLU A 32 -2.26 11.32 1.90
N LEU A 33 -0.93 11.28 1.89
CA LEU A 33 -0.08 11.81 2.95
C LEU A 33 0.46 13.22 2.64
N LEU A 34 -0.18 13.96 1.72
CA LEU A 34 0.31 15.23 1.20
C LEU A 34 0.53 16.29 2.27
N GLU A 35 -0.38 16.40 3.23
CA GLU A 35 -0.27 17.38 4.33
C GLU A 35 0.94 17.14 5.24
N ASP A 36 1.43 15.92 5.28
CA ASP A 36 2.58 15.49 6.07
C ASP A 36 3.87 15.32 5.23
N ALA A 37 3.83 15.59 3.92
CA ALA A 37 4.90 15.30 2.96
C ALA A 37 6.27 15.90 3.35
N ALA A 38 6.29 17.06 4.01
CA ALA A 38 7.53 17.67 4.49
C ALA A 38 8.25 16.83 5.56
N ASN A 39 7.51 15.99 6.29
CA ASN A 39 8.00 15.15 7.38
C ASN A 39 8.27 13.69 6.94
N LEU A 40 7.96 13.36 5.69
CA LEU A 40 8.03 11.99 5.16
C LEU A 40 9.09 11.90 4.06
N GLU A 41 9.67 10.72 3.92
CA GLU A 41 10.54 10.32 2.82
C GLU A 41 10.03 9.01 2.27
N PHE A 42 9.79 8.96 0.95
CA PHE A 42 9.24 7.81 0.26
C PHE A 42 10.34 7.14 -0.57
N THR A 43 10.47 5.82 -0.42
CA THR A 43 11.33 4.98 -1.26
C THR A 43 10.47 3.87 -1.85
N ASP A 44 10.21 3.94 -3.15
CA ASP A 44 9.47 2.92 -3.88
C ASP A 44 10.42 1.79 -4.30
N GLU A 45 9.89 0.58 -4.43
CA GLU A 45 10.66 -0.60 -4.87
C GLU A 45 11.97 -0.78 -4.10
N PHE A 46 11.92 -0.67 -2.78
CA PHE A 46 13.10 -0.77 -1.94
C PHE A 46 13.78 -2.14 -2.12
N GLN A 47 15.05 -2.14 -2.53
CA GLN A 47 15.84 -3.36 -2.74
C GLN A 47 16.45 -3.85 -1.42
N LEU A 48 16.09 -5.06 -1.00
CA LEU A 48 16.58 -5.68 0.24
C LEU A 48 17.82 -6.56 0.03
N THR A 49 18.20 -6.89 -1.22
CA THR A 49 19.35 -7.76 -1.52
C THR A 49 19.99 -7.37 -2.85
N GLU A 50 21.27 -7.73 -3.04
CA GLU A 50 22.03 -7.48 -4.30
C GLU A 50 21.49 -8.26 -5.51
N LYS A 51 20.63 -9.28 -5.34
CA LYS A 51 19.93 -10.06 -6.41
C LYS A 51 18.60 -10.64 -5.92
N PRO A 52 17.67 -10.89 -6.86
CA PRO A 52 16.39 -10.21 -7.03
C PRO A 52 15.31 -10.76 -6.12
N LEU A 53 15.35 -10.46 -4.85
CA LEU A 53 14.14 -10.35 -4.06
C LEU A 53 13.67 -8.89 -4.21
N GLN A 54 13.17 -8.56 -5.39
CA GLN A 54 12.43 -7.31 -5.57
C GLN A 54 11.22 -7.35 -4.66
N ILE A 55 11.26 -6.47 -3.68
CA ILE A 55 10.13 -6.27 -2.78
C ILE A 55 9.25 -5.23 -3.43
N ASP A 56 8.06 -5.64 -3.83
CA ASP A 56 6.99 -4.75 -4.25
C ASP A 56 6.45 -3.96 -3.03
N CYS A 57 7.32 -3.37 -2.21
CA CYS A 57 6.90 -2.57 -1.08
C CYS A 57 7.45 -1.15 -1.15
N THR A 58 6.66 -0.21 -0.62
CA THR A 58 7.08 1.17 -0.43
C THR A 58 7.52 1.35 1.01
N VAL A 59 8.65 2.02 1.24
CA VAL A 59 9.09 2.41 2.58
C VAL A 59 8.90 3.91 2.75
N VAL A 60 8.15 4.28 3.78
CA VAL A 60 7.93 5.67 4.17
C VAL A 60 8.68 5.94 5.48
N LYS A 61 9.67 6.84 5.44
CA LYS A 61 10.42 7.26 6.63
C LYS A 61 9.86 8.56 7.19
N VAL A 62 9.65 8.59 8.51
CA VAL A 62 9.34 9.82 9.22
C VAL A 62 10.65 10.54 9.54
N LYS A 63 10.85 11.73 9.00
CA LYS A 63 12.11 12.49 9.10
C LYS A 63 12.39 13.07 10.49
N LYS A 64 11.34 13.36 11.25
CA LYS A 64 11.42 13.97 12.57
C LYS A 64 10.40 13.33 13.51
N ASN A 65 10.62 13.44 14.81
CA ASN A 65 9.60 13.08 15.80
C ASN A 65 8.42 14.05 15.70
N CYS A 66 7.50 13.76 14.78
CA CYS A 66 6.28 14.51 14.58
C CYS A 66 5.08 13.58 14.56
N ARG A 67 3.93 14.09 14.94
CA ARG A 67 2.67 13.39 14.82
C ARG A 67 2.14 13.59 13.40
N ILE A 68 1.92 12.49 12.69
CA ILE A 68 1.29 12.51 11.36
C ILE A 68 -0.20 12.81 11.54
N LYS A 69 -0.73 13.74 10.76
CA LYS A 69 -2.13 14.20 10.85
C LYS A 69 -3.10 13.20 10.25
N ASN A 70 -2.72 12.58 9.13
CA ASN A 70 -3.53 11.59 8.45
C ASN A 70 -3.75 10.37 9.35
N GLU A 71 -4.99 9.84 9.38
CA GLU A 71 -5.36 8.71 10.24
C GLU A 71 -4.54 7.45 9.97
N ILE A 72 -4.17 7.20 8.71
CA ILE A 72 -3.30 6.08 8.31
C ILE A 72 -1.94 6.19 9.00
N GLY A 73 -1.46 7.41 9.24
CA GLY A 73 -0.19 7.69 9.89
C GLY A 73 -0.21 7.61 11.41
N LYS A 74 -1.34 7.35 12.06
CA LYS A 74 -1.40 7.24 13.53
C LYS A 74 -0.50 6.12 14.08
N ILE A 75 -0.37 5.01 13.35
CA ILE A 75 0.49 3.88 13.74
C ILE A 75 1.96 4.11 13.41
N PHE A 76 2.29 5.06 12.55
CA PHE A 76 3.63 5.23 12.02
C PHE A 76 4.70 5.35 13.11
N ARG A 77 5.83 4.75 12.80
CA ARG A 77 7.10 4.88 13.49
C ARG A 77 8.11 5.52 12.52
N LYS A 78 9.37 5.45 12.82
CA LYS A 78 10.42 6.02 11.96
C LYS A 78 10.48 5.39 10.58
N HIS A 79 10.20 4.09 10.47
CA HIS A 79 10.25 3.30 9.23
C HIS A 79 8.93 2.56 9.02
N ASN A 80 8.23 2.84 7.92
CA ASN A 80 6.89 2.31 7.68
C ASN A 80 6.86 1.59 6.33
N ILE A 81 6.66 0.27 6.36
CA ILE A 81 6.69 -0.63 5.21
C ILE A 81 5.26 -0.84 4.72
N PHE A 82 5.02 -0.60 3.44
CA PHE A 82 3.72 -0.76 2.81
C PHE A 82 3.74 -1.88 1.78
N GLU A 83 2.86 -2.84 1.91
CA GLU A 83 2.54 -3.87 0.91
C GLU A 83 1.14 -3.60 0.37
N TYR A 84 1.04 -3.29 -0.92
CA TYR A 84 -0.23 -3.08 -1.62
C TYR A 84 -0.59 -4.29 -2.47
N LYS A 85 -1.85 -4.69 -2.42
CA LYS A 85 -2.45 -5.68 -3.32
C LYS A 85 -3.48 -5.04 -4.22
N SER A 86 -3.30 -5.23 -5.53
CA SER A 86 -4.26 -4.72 -6.51
C SER A 86 -5.66 -5.30 -6.26
N PRO A 87 -6.74 -4.66 -6.74
CA PRO A 87 -8.10 -5.14 -6.52
C PRO A 87 -8.35 -6.59 -6.98
N LYS A 88 -7.55 -7.09 -7.94
CA LYS A 88 -7.63 -8.47 -8.44
C LYS A 88 -6.81 -9.48 -7.65
N ASP A 89 -5.85 -9.01 -6.86
CA ASP A 89 -4.96 -9.85 -6.07
C ASP A 89 -5.54 -10.12 -4.68
N GLU A 90 -5.26 -11.29 -4.11
CA GLU A 90 -5.69 -11.64 -2.77
C GLU A 90 -4.63 -11.21 -1.74
N LEU A 91 -5.09 -10.55 -0.68
CA LEU A 91 -4.30 -10.32 0.52
C LEU A 91 -4.56 -11.49 1.48
N ASN A 92 -3.63 -12.44 1.53
CA ASN A 92 -3.72 -13.69 2.26
C ASN A 92 -2.62 -13.82 3.33
N ILE A 93 -2.62 -14.94 4.04
CA ILE A 93 -1.68 -15.20 5.14
C ILE A 93 -0.21 -15.25 4.66
N ASP A 94 0.05 -15.73 3.45
CA ASP A 94 1.41 -15.75 2.90
C ASP A 94 1.90 -14.33 2.61
N THR A 95 1.01 -13.44 2.15
CA THR A 95 1.33 -12.02 1.97
C THR A 95 1.66 -11.35 3.31
N PHE A 96 0.92 -11.68 4.37
CA PHE A 96 1.21 -11.18 5.71
C PHE A 96 2.61 -11.61 6.18
N TYR A 97 2.92 -12.90 6.13
CA TYR A 97 4.25 -13.41 6.52
C TYR A 97 5.36 -12.88 5.62
N LYS A 98 5.11 -12.70 4.32
CA LYS A 98 6.04 -12.06 3.39
C LYS A 98 6.37 -10.62 3.84
N ALA A 99 5.36 -9.83 4.21
CA ALA A 99 5.57 -8.47 4.69
C ALA A 99 6.34 -8.44 6.02
N VAL A 100 6.07 -9.38 6.94
CA VAL A 100 6.84 -9.55 8.18
C VAL A 100 8.30 -9.91 7.88
N ALA A 101 8.54 -10.84 6.94
CA ALA A 101 9.89 -11.21 6.51
C ALA A 101 10.64 -10.01 5.92
N TYR A 102 9.97 -9.16 5.16
CA TYR A 102 10.53 -7.93 4.63
C TYR A 102 10.91 -6.93 5.73
N ALA A 103 10.08 -6.79 6.75
CA ALA A 103 10.40 -5.95 7.89
C ALA A 103 11.63 -6.49 8.65
N CYS A 104 11.75 -7.81 8.81
CA CYS A 104 12.93 -8.45 9.39
C CYS A 104 14.18 -8.20 8.54
N LEU A 105 14.10 -8.39 7.22
CA LEU A 105 15.21 -8.12 6.32
C LEU A 105 15.59 -6.63 6.34
N TYR A 106 14.61 -5.72 6.31
CA TYR A 106 14.86 -4.28 6.39
C TYR A 106 15.58 -3.90 7.68
N LYS A 107 15.19 -4.50 8.82
CA LYS A 107 15.85 -4.27 10.11
C LYS A 107 17.33 -4.62 10.10
N VAL A 108 17.72 -5.69 9.41
CA VAL A 108 19.11 -6.21 9.43
C VAL A 108 19.99 -5.71 8.28
N LEU A 109 19.45 -4.86 7.39
CA LEU A 109 20.22 -4.28 6.28
C LEU A 109 21.40 -3.37 6.70
N PRO A 110 21.26 -2.53 7.74
CA PRO A 110 22.36 -1.67 8.16
C PRO A 110 23.60 -2.47 8.62
N ASN A 111 24.76 -1.82 8.55
CA ASN A 111 26.04 -2.46 8.89
C ASN A 111 26.28 -2.62 10.40
N HIS A 112 25.52 -1.91 11.23
CA HIS A 112 25.65 -1.95 12.66
C HIS A 112 24.50 -2.72 13.32
N VAL A 113 24.83 -3.48 14.38
CA VAL A 113 23.82 -4.24 15.12
C VAL A 113 22.80 -3.29 15.74
N ASP A 114 21.52 -3.59 15.49
CA ASP A 114 20.36 -2.86 16.03
C ASP A 114 20.30 -1.35 15.65
N GLU A 115 20.91 -0.98 14.54
CA GLU A 115 20.85 0.41 14.02
C GLU A 115 19.42 0.85 13.72
N ILE A 116 18.56 -0.09 13.29
CA ILE A 116 17.10 0.10 13.17
C ILE A 116 16.42 -0.79 14.22
N PRO A 117 15.99 -0.23 15.38
CA PRO A 117 15.24 -0.98 16.38
C PRO A 117 13.91 -1.50 15.83
N ALA A 118 13.50 -2.69 16.25
CA ALA A 118 12.24 -3.30 15.76
C ALA A 118 11.01 -2.44 16.08
N GLU A 119 11.01 -1.76 17.23
CA GLU A 119 9.95 -0.84 17.67
C GLU A 119 9.82 0.42 16.80
N GLU A 120 10.83 0.75 15.97
CA GLU A 120 10.78 1.86 15.01
C GLU A 120 10.22 1.46 13.65
N ILE A 121 9.84 0.19 13.45
CA ILE A 121 9.30 -0.33 12.19
C ILE A 121 7.80 -0.59 12.33
N THR A 122 7.02 -0.25 11.29
CA THR A 122 5.61 -0.66 11.17
C THR A 122 5.35 -1.32 9.82
N ILE A 123 4.29 -2.10 9.73
CA ILE A 123 3.84 -2.75 8.50
C ILE A 123 2.42 -2.30 8.20
N THR A 124 2.16 -1.88 6.97
CA THR A 124 0.84 -1.54 6.46
C THR A 124 0.51 -2.43 5.27
N LEU A 125 -0.55 -3.21 5.38
CA LEU A 125 -1.10 -4.03 4.32
C LEU A 125 -2.33 -3.34 3.75
N ILE A 126 -2.35 -3.07 2.45
CA ILE A 126 -3.46 -2.35 1.80
C ILE A 126 -4.07 -3.19 0.69
N ARG A 127 -5.40 -3.22 0.66
CA ARG A 127 -6.21 -3.81 -0.40
C ARG A 127 -7.51 -3.05 -0.55
N ASP A 128 -8.15 -3.16 -1.73
CA ASP A 128 -9.47 -2.57 -1.99
C ASP A 128 -10.52 -3.08 -0.98
N ARG A 129 -10.81 -4.37 -0.95
CA ARG A 129 -11.82 -4.98 -0.08
C ARG A 129 -11.21 -5.52 1.21
N LYS A 130 -12.01 -5.51 2.29
CA LYS A 130 -11.64 -6.11 3.57
C LYS A 130 -11.19 -7.57 3.39
N PRO A 131 -9.98 -7.94 3.84
CA PRO A 131 -9.46 -9.29 3.70
C PRO A 131 -9.96 -10.20 4.84
N VAL A 132 -11.25 -10.53 4.84
CA VAL A 132 -11.91 -11.28 5.92
C VAL A 132 -11.23 -12.61 6.21
N LYS A 133 -10.84 -13.36 5.15
CA LYS A 133 -10.15 -14.65 5.30
C LYS A 133 -8.82 -14.49 6.02
N LEU A 134 -7.99 -13.51 5.60
CA LEU A 134 -6.73 -13.22 6.29
C LEU A 134 -6.96 -12.92 7.76
N MET A 135 -7.92 -12.07 8.08
CA MET A 135 -8.21 -11.68 9.48
C MET A 135 -8.60 -12.89 10.32
N GLN A 136 -9.44 -13.79 9.78
CA GLN A 136 -9.81 -15.04 10.45
C GLN A 136 -8.62 -15.98 10.64
N GLU A 137 -7.71 -16.07 9.66
CA GLU A 137 -6.49 -16.88 9.77
C GLU A 137 -5.52 -16.31 10.80
N LEU A 138 -5.39 -15.00 10.87
CA LEU A 138 -4.59 -14.32 11.91
C LEU A 138 -5.16 -14.57 13.30
N GLU A 139 -6.48 -14.46 13.49
CA GLU A 139 -7.13 -14.75 14.76
C GLU A 139 -6.94 -16.23 15.20
N LYS A 140 -7.07 -17.18 14.27
CA LYS A 140 -6.77 -18.60 14.51
C LYS A 140 -5.31 -18.84 14.90
N SER A 141 -4.39 -18.01 14.40
CA SER A 141 -2.97 -18.06 14.71
C SER A 141 -2.60 -17.34 16.02
N GLY A 142 -3.60 -16.82 16.75
CA GLY A 142 -3.40 -16.16 18.03
C GLY A 142 -3.11 -14.66 17.96
N TYR A 143 -3.22 -14.06 16.79
CA TYR A 143 -3.15 -12.60 16.63
C TYR A 143 -4.53 -11.98 16.88
N GLU A 144 -4.56 -10.75 17.39
CA GLU A 144 -5.81 -10.01 17.57
C GLU A 144 -5.98 -8.99 16.44
N CYS A 145 -7.13 -9.03 15.74
CA CYS A 145 -7.50 -8.07 14.70
C CYS A 145 -8.57 -7.11 15.20
N LYS A 146 -8.20 -5.88 15.53
CA LYS A 146 -9.11 -4.87 16.07
C LYS A 146 -9.36 -3.73 15.09
N LYS A 147 -10.63 -3.35 14.93
CA LYS A 147 -10.99 -2.16 14.17
C LYS A 147 -10.57 -0.90 14.94
N GLU A 148 -9.71 -0.08 14.37
CA GLU A 148 -9.30 1.22 14.91
C GLU A 148 -10.25 2.33 14.46
N THR A 149 -10.50 2.42 13.16
CA THR A 149 -11.48 3.33 12.56
C THR A 149 -12.08 2.68 11.31
N VAL A 150 -12.89 3.42 10.56
CA VAL A 150 -13.53 2.89 9.35
C VAL A 150 -12.48 2.55 8.31
N GLY A 151 -12.43 1.27 7.89
CA GLY A 151 -11.48 0.76 6.90
C GLY A 151 -10.06 0.52 7.42
N ILE A 152 -9.76 0.81 8.70
CA ILE A 152 -8.42 0.62 9.31
C ILE A 152 -8.52 -0.36 10.48
N TYR A 153 -7.70 -1.40 10.46
CA TYR A 153 -7.65 -2.47 11.44
C TYR A 153 -6.20 -2.65 11.93
N TYR A 154 -6.02 -2.78 13.24
CA TYR A 154 -4.72 -3.09 13.84
C TYR A 154 -4.62 -4.56 14.17
N VAL A 155 -3.42 -5.12 13.96
CA VAL A 155 -3.10 -6.51 14.31
C VAL A 155 -2.10 -6.51 15.46
N SER A 156 -2.51 -7.05 16.60
CA SER A 156 -1.70 -7.17 17.81
C SER A 156 -1.12 -8.58 17.97
N GLY A 157 -0.02 -8.72 18.70
CA GLY A 157 0.69 -9.99 18.92
C GLY A 157 1.83 -10.24 17.93
N VAL A 158 2.03 -9.37 16.95
CA VAL A 158 3.16 -9.43 16.01
C VAL A 158 4.34 -8.64 16.58
N MET A 159 5.58 -9.02 16.21
CA MET A 159 6.79 -8.30 16.66
C MET A 159 6.87 -6.85 16.18
N PHE A 160 6.19 -6.52 15.09
CA PHE A 160 6.05 -5.16 14.56
C PHE A 160 4.59 -4.70 14.70
N PRO A 161 4.31 -3.41 14.95
CA PRO A 161 2.97 -2.89 14.80
C PRO A 161 2.49 -3.07 13.35
N VAL A 162 1.32 -3.68 13.16
CA VAL A 162 0.73 -3.95 11.84
C VAL A 162 -0.63 -3.30 11.73
N GLN A 163 -0.90 -2.66 10.58
CA GLN A 163 -2.25 -2.26 10.19
C GLN A 163 -2.66 -2.90 8.87
N ILE A 164 -3.95 -3.18 8.76
CA ILE A 164 -4.61 -3.61 7.53
C ILE A 164 -5.58 -2.50 7.12
N ILE A 165 -5.50 -2.07 5.86
CA ILE A 165 -6.37 -1.04 5.29
C ILE A 165 -7.24 -1.66 4.20
N ALA A 166 -8.56 -1.58 4.37
CA ALA A 166 -9.57 -1.88 3.37
C ALA A 166 -9.98 -0.56 2.70
N SER A 167 -9.37 -0.20 1.56
CA SER A 167 -9.53 1.14 1.01
C SER A 167 -10.96 1.47 0.57
N SER A 168 -11.77 0.48 0.17
CA SER A 168 -13.19 0.68 -0.14
C SER A 168 -14.04 1.09 1.08
N GLU A 169 -13.62 0.71 2.30
CA GLU A 169 -14.31 1.07 3.53
C GLU A 169 -13.92 2.45 4.09
N LEU A 170 -12.78 3.02 3.66
CA LEU A 170 -12.31 4.32 4.17
C LEU A 170 -13.33 5.43 3.96
N ASP A 171 -13.29 6.45 4.81
CA ASP A 171 -14.07 7.67 4.61
C ASP A 171 -13.60 8.39 3.34
N VAL A 172 -14.55 8.77 2.48
CA VAL A 172 -14.23 9.33 1.15
C VAL A 172 -13.71 10.76 1.24
N ASP A 173 -14.20 11.55 2.19
CA ASP A 173 -13.76 12.95 2.35
C ASP A 173 -12.32 13.04 2.85
N MET A 174 -11.90 12.03 3.61
CA MET A 174 -10.55 11.95 4.17
C MET A 174 -9.56 11.21 3.26
N HIS A 175 -10.01 10.17 2.51
CA HIS A 175 -9.13 9.17 1.88
C HIS A 175 -9.48 8.90 0.41
N VAL A 176 -9.99 9.90 -0.32
CA VAL A 176 -10.41 9.76 -1.73
C VAL A 176 -9.30 9.18 -2.62
N GLN A 177 -8.03 9.47 -2.33
CA GLN A 177 -6.88 9.06 -3.12
C GLN A 177 -6.68 7.52 -3.10
N LEU A 178 -6.77 6.91 -1.92
CA LEU A 178 -6.67 5.46 -1.77
C LEU A 178 -7.96 4.76 -2.20
N LYS A 179 -9.12 5.36 -1.97
CA LYS A 179 -10.41 4.82 -2.42
C LYS A 179 -10.50 4.73 -3.95
N ALA A 180 -9.85 5.64 -4.67
CA ALA A 180 -9.82 5.62 -6.13
C ALA A 180 -9.08 4.39 -6.71
N LEU A 181 -8.23 3.71 -5.93
CA LEU A 181 -7.52 2.50 -6.36
C LEU A 181 -8.46 1.27 -6.38
N THR A 182 -9.49 1.30 -7.21
CA THR A 182 -10.51 0.26 -7.34
C THR A 182 -10.75 -0.14 -8.79
N ASN A 183 -11.27 -1.36 -9.01
CA ASN A 183 -11.73 -1.81 -10.33
C ASN A 183 -13.12 -1.25 -10.69
N HIS A 184 -13.84 -0.70 -9.72
CA HIS A 184 -15.20 -0.20 -9.89
C HIS A 184 -15.28 1.25 -9.38
N LEU A 185 -14.73 2.16 -10.19
CA LEU A 185 -14.75 3.58 -9.86
C LEU A 185 -16.13 4.17 -10.22
N GLU A 186 -16.97 4.33 -9.21
CA GLU A 186 -18.29 4.95 -9.35
C GLU A 186 -18.17 6.43 -9.76
N GLU A 187 -19.15 6.93 -10.51
CA GLU A 187 -19.15 8.33 -10.99
C GLU A 187 -19.06 9.34 -9.84
N SER A 188 -19.74 9.07 -8.72
CA SER A 188 -19.70 9.90 -7.52
C SER A 188 -18.29 10.02 -6.94
N LEU A 189 -17.58 8.90 -6.84
CA LEU A 189 -16.20 8.85 -6.35
C LEU A 189 -15.24 9.54 -7.31
N MET A 190 -15.42 9.35 -8.64
CA MET A 190 -14.63 10.03 -9.66
C MET A 190 -14.82 11.55 -9.58
N ARG A 191 -16.05 12.05 -9.40
CA ARG A 191 -16.32 13.48 -9.23
C ARG A 191 -15.60 14.07 -8.01
N GLN A 192 -15.64 13.38 -6.88
CA GLN A 192 -14.95 13.82 -5.65
C GLN A 192 -13.43 13.80 -5.83
N TYR A 193 -12.90 12.76 -6.49
CA TYR A 193 -11.47 12.68 -6.83
C TYR A 193 -11.04 13.88 -7.70
N LEU A 194 -11.76 14.17 -8.78
CA LEU A 194 -11.46 15.27 -9.69
C LEU A 194 -11.58 16.64 -9.00
N LEU A 195 -12.56 16.81 -8.12
CA LEU A 195 -12.67 18.02 -7.29
C LEU A 195 -11.42 18.21 -6.41
N ARG A 196 -10.93 17.17 -5.78
CA ARG A 196 -9.70 17.24 -4.99
C ARG A 196 -8.49 17.58 -5.87
N VAL A 197 -8.36 16.92 -7.02
CA VAL A 197 -7.29 17.13 -8.00
C VAL A 197 -7.27 18.56 -8.54
N SER A 198 -8.43 19.20 -8.70
CA SER A 198 -8.51 20.58 -9.20
C SER A 198 -7.77 21.59 -8.31
N ALA A 199 -7.63 21.31 -7.02
CA ALA A 199 -6.91 22.14 -6.06
C ALA A 199 -5.40 21.83 -5.97
N PHE A 200 -4.90 20.82 -6.68
CA PHE A 200 -3.51 20.38 -6.62
C PHE A 200 -2.59 21.27 -7.47
N SER A 201 -1.33 21.34 -7.04
CA SER A 201 -0.23 21.87 -7.87
C SER A 201 0.02 20.97 -9.08
N GLU A 202 0.74 21.45 -10.09
CA GLU A 202 1.08 20.66 -11.30
C GLU A 202 1.82 19.36 -10.96
N ARG A 203 2.70 19.38 -9.96
CA ARG A 203 3.40 18.18 -9.50
C ARG A 203 2.44 17.14 -8.93
N GLU A 204 1.47 17.57 -8.15
CA GLU A 204 0.45 16.70 -7.54
C GLU A 204 -0.54 16.20 -8.58
N LYS A 205 -0.89 17.01 -9.59
CA LYS A 205 -1.71 16.58 -10.73
C LYS A 205 -1.04 15.46 -11.52
N ASN A 206 0.28 15.54 -11.75
CA ASN A 206 1.02 14.44 -12.39
C ASN A 206 0.92 13.12 -11.60
N LEU A 207 0.95 13.16 -10.27
CA LEU A 207 0.71 11.96 -9.44
C LEU A 207 -0.75 11.46 -9.59
N ALA A 208 -1.71 12.37 -9.61
CA ALA A 208 -3.12 12.04 -9.80
C ALA A 208 -3.38 11.40 -11.18
N ASP A 209 -2.69 11.86 -12.22
CA ASP A 209 -2.80 11.29 -13.57
C ASP A 209 -2.30 9.84 -13.62
N VAL A 210 -1.23 9.49 -12.89
CA VAL A 210 -0.75 8.11 -12.78
C VAL A 210 -1.82 7.20 -12.16
N VAL A 211 -2.51 7.67 -11.12
CA VAL A 211 -3.64 6.96 -10.51
C VAL A 211 -4.78 6.77 -11.51
N LEU A 212 -5.19 7.84 -12.20
CA LEU A 212 -6.28 7.81 -13.17
C LEU A 212 -5.98 6.88 -14.35
N GLN A 213 -4.74 6.87 -14.86
CA GLN A 213 -4.33 5.96 -15.93
C GLN A 213 -4.49 4.50 -15.54
N ALA A 214 -4.03 4.11 -14.32
CA ALA A 214 -4.17 2.74 -13.83
C ALA A 214 -5.63 2.30 -13.71
N VAL A 215 -6.49 3.18 -13.20
CA VAL A 215 -7.92 2.93 -13.01
C VAL A 215 -8.68 2.89 -14.34
N SER A 216 -8.44 3.85 -15.25
CA SER A 216 -9.09 3.92 -16.55
C SER A 216 -8.76 2.71 -17.43
N TYR A 217 -7.53 2.20 -17.37
CA TYR A 217 -7.12 1.03 -18.13
C TYR A 217 -7.87 -0.26 -17.72
N THR A 218 -8.34 -0.33 -16.49
CA THR A 218 -9.16 -1.45 -16.00
C THR A 218 -10.61 -1.36 -16.42
N HIS A 219 -11.18 -0.15 -16.57
CA HIS A 219 -12.55 0.08 -17.00
C HIS A 219 -12.78 -0.18 -18.50
N LEU A 220 -11.77 0.02 -19.34
CA LEU A 220 -11.88 -0.22 -20.79
C LEU A 220 -11.83 -1.70 -21.16
N ARG A 221 -11.58 -2.61 -20.22
CA ARG A 221 -11.44 -4.07 -20.43
C ARG A 221 -12.42 -4.92 -19.60
N ALA A 222 -13.35 -4.32 -18.87
CA ALA A 222 -14.43 -4.97 -18.14
C ALA A 222 -15.72 -4.93 -18.95
#